data_12cbec6de12707de1e70f282280620f1
#
_entry.id   12cbec6de12707de1e70f282280620f1
#
_cell.length_a   1.000
_cell.length_b   1.000
_cell.length_c   1.000
_cell.angle_alpha   90.00
_cell.angle_beta   90.00
_cell.angle_gamma   90.00
#
_symmetry.space_group_name_H-M   'P 1'
#
loop_
_entity.id
_entity.type
_entity.pdbx_description
1 polymer ?
#
loop_
_entity_poly.entity_id
_entity_poly.type
_entity_poly.pdbx_seq_one_letter_code
_entity_poly.pdbx_strand_id
1 'polypeptide(L)'
;MPRPVKCRKVCHFPNVLEFLPADDTEKKTPIVLTVDEYETIRLLDKKGYSQEQCAASMQVARTTVQRIYEIARKKIADALIDGYPLKIEGGDFKICDGQSSNCGLGGCYKQELHQKYAAEKGEGIMRIAVTYENGQIFQHFGHTETFKIYDVEEGKVVHSEVVDTNGSGHGALAGVLKALNADVLICGGIGGGAQTALAAAGIKLFGGVSGDADEAVEAFINETLDYNPDVKCSHHEHSHGEGHTCGDHGCGSHSCH
;
A
#
# COMPACT_ATOMS: atom_id res chain seq x y z
N MET A 1 -10.05 -29.20 -18.80
CA MET A 1 -9.22 -28.51 -17.78
C MET A 1 -9.82 -27.14 -17.49
N PRO A 2 -10.02 -26.72 -16.23
CA PRO A 2 -10.47 -25.38 -15.93
C PRO A 2 -9.46 -24.37 -16.46
N ARG A 3 -9.95 -23.28 -17.05
CA ARG A 3 -9.11 -22.20 -17.55
C ARG A 3 -8.37 -21.56 -16.37
N PRO A 4 -7.05 -21.34 -16.42
CA PRO A 4 -6.31 -20.72 -15.34
C PRO A 4 -6.90 -19.34 -15.00
N VAL A 5 -7.04 -19.05 -13.72
CA VAL A 5 -7.55 -17.76 -13.25
C VAL A 5 -6.57 -16.68 -13.65
N LYS A 6 -7.06 -15.67 -14.38
CA LYS A 6 -6.22 -14.54 -14.80
C LYS A 6 -5.94 -13.62 -13.61
N CYS A 7 -4.67 -13.39 -13.33
CA CYS A 7 -4.22 -12.45 -12.29
C CYS A 7 -4.77 -11.04 -12.56
N ARG A 8 -5.34 -10.38 -11.56
CA ARG A 8 -6.01 -9.08 -11.68
C ARG A 8 -5.05 -7.96 -11.32
N LYS A 9 -5.00 -6.90 -12.12
CA LYS A 9 -4.14 -5.76 -11.84
C LYS A 9 -4.75 -4.89 -10.74
N VAL A 10 -3.97 -4.60 -9.71
CA VAL A 10 -4.32 -3.75 -8.56
C VAL A 10 -3.41 -2.52 -8.55
N CYS A 11 -4.01 -1.33 -8.64
CA CYS A 11 -3.27 -0.07 -8.67
C CYS A 11 -3.03 0.52 -7.28
N HIS A 12 -3.90 0.21 -6.32
CA HIS A 12 -3.78 0.67 -4.94
C HIS A 12 -4.00 -0.50 -3.99
N PHE A 13 -3.02 -0.77 -3.16
CA PHE A 13 -3.13 -1.75 -2.09
C PHE A 13 -3.83 -1.13 -0.87
N PRO A 14 -4.62 -1.88 -0.08
CA PRO A 14 -5.27 -1.34 1.12
C PRO A 14 -4.24 -0.93 2.17
N ASN A 15 -4.43 0.24 2.80
CA ASN A 15 -3.58 0.72 3.90
C ASN A 15 -3.95 0.06 5.23
N VAL A 16 -5.24 -0.22 5.40
CA VAL A 16 -5.81 -0.91 6.56
C VAL A 16 -6.26 -2.28 6.08
N LEU A 17 -5.77 -3.31 6.72
CA LEU A 17 -6.07 -4.70 6.36
C LEU A 17 -7.16 -5.33 7.21
N GLU A 18 -7.55 -4.69 8.31
CA GLU A 18 -8.54 -5.22 9.23
C GLU A 18 -9.43 -4.11 9.79
N PHE A 19 -10.72 -4.36 9.82
CA PHE A 19 -11.73 -3.49 10.44
C PHE A 19 -12.46 -4.32 11.49
N LEU A 20 -12.43 -3.84 12.72
CA LEU A 20 -13.04 -4.52 13.87
C LEU A 20 -14.25 -3.74 14.36
N PRO A 21 -15.37 -4.39 14.70
CA PRO A 21 -16.43 -3.75 15.44
C PRO A 21 -15.91 -3.23 16.79
N ALA A 22 -16.34 -2.04 17.20
CA ALA A 22 -15.89 -1.44 18.46
C ALA A 22 -16.30 -2.25 19.70
N ASP A 23 -17.46 -2.91 19.63
CA ASP A 23 -18.05 -3.67 20.73
C ASP A 23 -17.92 -5.19 20.51
N ASP A 24 -16.82 -5.67 19.95
CA ASP A 24 -16.61 -7.10 19.64
C ASP A 24 -16.40 -7.92 20.93
N THR A 25 -17.51 -8.24 21.60
CA THR A 25 -17.56 -9.13 22.78
C THR A 25 -17.55 -10.61 22.39
N GLU A 26 -17.91 -10.93 21.16
CA GLU A 26 -17.95 -12.26 20.59
C GLU A 26 -16.87 -12.37 19.51
N LYS A 27 -15.86 -13.20 19.71
CA LYS A 27 -14.81 -13.47 18.70
C LYS A 27 -15.41 -14.13 17.46
N LYS A 28 -16.05 -13.32 16.59
CA LYS A 28 -16.60 -13.79 15.31
C LYS A 28 -15.47 -14.05 14.32
N THR A 29 -15.65 -15.07 13.47
CA THR A 29 -14.71 -15.32 12.36
C THR A 29 -14.77 -14.17 11.36
N PRO A 30 -13.63 -13.53 11.01
CA PRO A 30 -13.62 -12.43 10.08
C PRO A 30 -14.16 -12.80 8.69
N ILE A 31 -14.90 -11.89 8.08
CA ILE A 31 -15.22 -11.97 6.65
C ILE A 31 -13.99 -11.55 5.86
N VAL A 32 -13.53 -12.40 4.95
CA VAL A 32 -12.37 -12.13 4.11
C VAL A 32 -12.80 -11.46 2.81
N LEU A 33 -12.37 -10.20 2.62
CA LEU A 33 -12.43 -9.46 1.37
C LEU A 33 -11.08 -9.61 0.65
N THR A 34 -11.08 -10.12 -0.58
CA THR A 34 -9.82 -10.25 -1.31
C THR A 34 -9.33 -8.90 -1.85
N VAL A 35 -8.01 -8.78 -2.10
CA VAL A 35 -7.41 -7.52 -2.57
C VAL A 35 -7.98 -7.05 -3.92
N ASP A 36 -8.32 -7.95 -4.79
CA ASP A 36 -9.00 -7.63 -6.05
C ASP A 36 -10.47 -7.24 -5.87
N GLU A 37 -11.16 -7.79 -4.86
CA GLU A 37 -12.50 -7.32 -4.44
C GLU A 37 -12.42 -5.90 -3.87
N TYR A 38 -11.44 -5.62 -3.01
CA TYR A 38 -11.17 -4.28 -2.49
C TYR A 38 -10.90 -3.27 -3.63
N GLU A 39 -10.02 -3.60 -4.59
CA GLU A 39 -9.72 -2.73 -5.72
C GLU A 39 -10.96 -2.47 -6.57
N THR A 40 -11.82 -3.46 -6.76
CA THR A 40 -13.09 -3.31 -7.49
C THR A 40 -14.01 -2.31 -6.80
N ILE A 41 -14.21 -2.40 -5.49
CA ILE A 41 -14.97 -1.44 -4.68
C ILE A 41 -14.34 -0.04 -4.78
N ARG A 42 -13.01 0.05 -4.67
CA ARG A 42 -12.30 1.32 -4.77
C ARG A 42 -12.53 2.00 -6.13
N LEU A 43 -12.48 1.25 -7.23
CA LEU A 43 -12.64 1.79 -8.57
C LEU A 43 -14.11 2.18 -8.85
N LEU A 44 -15.06 1.31 -8.54
CA LEU A 44 -16.47 1.55 -8.85
C LEU A 44 -17.11 2.54 -7.87
N ASP A 45 -17.05 2.27 -6.56
CA ASP A 45 -17.80 3.05 -5.57
C ASP A 45 -17.06 4.32 -5.14
N LYS A 46 -15.73 4.29 -4.93
CA LYS A 46 -14.98 5.46 -4.47
C LYS A 46 -14.52 6.38 -5.61
N LYS A 47 -14.11 5.81 -6.76
CA LYS A 47 -13.62 6.58 -7.92
C LYS A 47 -14.71 6.85 -8.96
N GLY A 48 -15.87 6.19 -8.87
CA GLY A 48 -16.99 6.37 -9.79
C GLY A 48 -16.73 5.83 -11.21
N TYR A 49 -15.84 4.83 -11.36
CA TYR A 49 -15.58 4.23 -12.66
C TYR A 49 -16.77 3.43 -13.14
N SER A 50 -16.97 3.40 -14.48
CA SER A 50 -17.87 2.41 -15.07
C SER A 50 -17.29 1.00 -14.98
N GLN A 51 -18.14 -0.02 -15.14
CA GLN A 51 -17.66 -1.41 -15.16
C GLN A 51 -16.65 -1.66 -16.28
N GLU A 52 -16.76 -0.97 -17.40
CA GLU A 52 -15.83 -1.03 -18.53
C GLU A 52 -14.46 -0.43 -18.16
N GLN A 53 -14.48 0.75 -17.52
CA GLN A 53 -13.25 1.42 -17.05
C GLN A 53 -12.55 0.58 -15.96
N CYS A 54 -13.32 0.01 -15.03
CA CYS A 54 -12.80 -0.90 -14.02
C CYS A 54 -12.18 -2.15 -14.65
N ALA A 55 -12.85 -2.76 -15.63
CA ALA A 55 -12.37 -3.93 -16.36
C ALA A 55 -11.05 -3.65 -17.11
N ALA A 56 -10.95 -2.50 -17.77
CA ALA A 56 -9.73 -2.05 -18.42
C ALA A 56 -8.59 -1.85 -17.41
N SER A 57 -8.85 -1.16 -16.29
CA SER A 57 -7.87 -0.94 -15.22
C SER A 57 -7.35 -2.24 -14.62
N MET A 58 -8.24 -3.19 -14.31
CA MET A 58 -7.90 -4.47 -13.71
C MET A 58 -7.45 -5.54 -14.71
N GLN A 59 -7.50 -5.27 -16.01
CA GLN A 59 -7.15 -6.17 -17.12
C GLN A 59 -7.97 -7.48 -17.12
N VAL A 60 -9.25 -7.38 -16.85
CA VAL A 60 -10.21 -8.50 -16.83
C VAL A 60 -11.43 -8.20 -17.71
N ALA A 61 -12.29 -9.20 -17.92
CA ALA A 61 -13.55 -8.98 -18.63
C ALA A 61 -14.54 -8.20 -17.73
N ARG A 62 -15.44 -7.40 -18.35
CA ARG A 62 -16.52 -6.68 -17.65
C ARG A 62 -17.39 -7.63 -16.79
N THR A 63 -17.74 -8.81 -17.31
CA THR A 63 -18.50 -9.82 -16.58
C THR A 63 -17.77 -10.34 -15.34
N THR A 64 -16.44 -10.37 -15.37
CA THR A 64 -15.62 -10.70 -14.20
C THR A 64 -15.71 -9.60 -13.16
N VAL A 65 -15.63 -8.31 -13.56
CA VAL A 65 -15.80 -7.17 -12.66
C VAL A 65 -17.17 -7.22 -12.00
N GLN A 66 -18.24 -7.44 -12.76
CA GLN A 66 -19.59 -7.54 -12.21
C GLN A 66 -19.68 -8.61 -11.12
N ARG A 67 -19.18 -9.81 -11.38
CA ARG A 67 -19.20 -10.91 -10.41
C ARG A 67 -18.36 -10.59 -9.15
N ILE A 68 -17.17 -10.03 -9.31
CA ILE A 68 -16.32 -9.64 -8.19
C ILE A 68 -17.01 -8.57 -7.34
N TYR A 69 -17.63 -7.59 -7.99
CA TYR A 69 -18.31 -6.49 -7.34
C TYR A 69 -19.53 -6.95 -6.52
N GLU A 70 -20.36 -7.83 -7.08
CA GLU A 70 -21.51 -8.41 -6.37
C GLU A 70 -21.07 -9.17 -5.11
N ILE A 71 -20.03 -9.99 -5.21
CA ILE A 71 -19.47 -10.73 -4.07
C ILE A 71 -18.89 -9.76 -3.03
N ALA A 72 -18.11 -8.78 -3.46
CA ALA A 72 -17.45 -7.81 -2.57
C ALA A 72 -18.49 -6.99 -1.78
N ARG A 73 -19.52 -6.47 -2.46
CA ARG A 73 -20.59 -5.70 -1.80
C ARG A 73 -21.38 -6.53 -0.80
N LYS A 74 -21.65 -7.80 -1.13
CA LYS A 74 -22.32 -8.70 -0.18
C LYS A 74 -21.48 -8.89 1.08
N LYS A 75 -20.19 -9.20 0.95
CA LYS A 75 -19.27 -9.35 2.08
C LYS A 75 -19.22 -8.11 2.97
N ILE A 76 -19.16 -6.91 2.36
CA ILE A 76 -19.18 -5.65 3.11
C ILE A 76 -20.52 -5.46 3.82
N ALA A 77 -21.63 -5.74 3.16
CA ALA A 77 -22.96 -5.66 3.77
C ALA A 77 -23.09 -6.62 4.96
N ASP A 78 -22.68 -7.88 4.81
CA ASP A 78 -22.71 -8.88 5.87
C ASP A 78 -21.84 -8.42 7.07
N ALA A 79 -20.64 -7.86 6.80
CA ALA A 79 -19.78 -7.33 7.85
C ALA A 79 -20.42 -6.16 8.61
N LEU A 80 -21.04 -5.21 7.91
CA LEU A 80 -21.64 -4.03 8.51
C LEU A 80 -22.95 -4.33 9.24
N ILE A 81 -23.81 -5.17 8.65
CA ILE A 81 -25.16 -5.45 9.19
C ILE A 81 -25.08 -6.42 10.36
N ASP A 82 -24.25 -7.46 10.23
CA ASP A 82 -24.19 -8.54 11.22
C ASP A 82 -23.03 -8.34 12.22
N GLY A 83 -22.25 -7.24 12.09
CA GLY A 83 -21.16 -6.90 12.99
C GLY A 83 -20.02 -7.92 12.96
N TYR A 84 -19.62 -8.40 11.78
CA TYR A 84 -18.43 -9.24 11.62
C TYR A 84 -17.17 -8.39 11.42
N PRO A 85 -16.03 -8.83 11.98
CA PRO A 85 -14.73 -8.29 11.57
C PRO A 85 -14.54 -8.46 10.05
N LEU A 86 -13.95 -7.46 9.39
CA LEU A 86 -13.62 -7.51 7.97
C LEU A 86 -12.11 -7.54 7.81
N LYS A 87 -11.57 -8.58 7.15
CA LYS A 87 -10.15 -8.72 6.89
C LYS A 87 -9.87 -8.67 5.39
N ILE A 88 -8.89 -7.86 4.97
CA ILE A 88 -8.52 -7.75 3.56
C ILE A 88 -7.24 -8.54 3.34
N GLU A 89 -7.36 -9.70 2.66
CA GLU A 89 -6.22 -10.57 2.38
C GLU A 89 -6.46 -11.51 1.18
N GLY A 90 -5.37 -11.99 0.59
CA GLY A 90 -5.45 -13.00 -0.47
C GLY A 90 -6.01 -12.46 -1.80
N GLY A 91 -6.41 -13.40 -2.66
CA GLY A 91 -6.88 -13.13 -4.03
C GLY A 91 -5.79 -13.29 -5.09
N ASP A 92 -6.22 -13.40 -6.36
CA ASP A 92 -5.33 -13.57 -7.51
C ASP A 92 -5.02 -12.21 -8.13
N PHE A 93 -4.04 -11.48 -7.61
CA PHE A 93 -3.72 -10.14 -8.08
C PHE A 93 -2.22 -9.94 -8.35
N LYS A 94 -1.90 -8.87 -9.07
CA LYS A 94 -0.56 -8.32 -9.23
C LYS A 94 -0.58 -6.81 -9.03
N ILE A 95 0.44 -6.28 -8.40
CA ILE A 95 0.61 -4.83 -8.24
C ILE A 95 0.90 -4.20 -9.61
N CYS A 96 0.26 -3.06 -9.88
CA CYS A 96 0.46 -2.30 -11.11
C CYS A 96 1.89 -1.75 -11.17
N ASP A 97 2.61 -2.11 -12.22
CA ASP A 97 3.99 -1.74 -12.53
C ASP A 97 4.14 -0.60 -13.56
N GLY A 98 3.03 -0.04 -14.03
CA GLY A 98 3.05 1.01 -15.06
C GLY A 98 3.22 0.52 -16.51
N GLN A 99 3.47 -0.77 -16.75
CA GLN A 99 3.73 -1.29 -18.11
C GLN A 99 2.54 -1.17 -19.08
N SER A 100 1.33 -1.05 -18.56
CA SER A 100 0.12 -1.13 -19.37
C SER A 100 -0.28 0.22 -19.96
N SER A 101 -0.31 0.33 -21.28
CA SER A 101 -0.79 1.49 -22.02
C SER A 101 -2.31 1.78 -21.85
N ASN A 102 -3.09 0.81 -21.37
CA ASN A 102 -4.54 0.89 -21.23
C ASN A 102 -5.00 1.04 -19.77
N CYS A 103 -4.48 2.03 -19.06
CA CYS A 103 -4.96 2.35 -17.71
C CYS A 103 -6.24 3.20 -17.67
N GLY A 104 -7.07 3.20 -18.71
CA GLY A 104 -8.41 3.78 -18.73
C GLY A 104 -8.51 5.31 -18.56
N LEU A 105 -7.48 5.96 -18.07
CA LEU A 105 -7.34 7.41 -17.92
C LEU A 105 -5.94 7.79 -18.39
N GLY A 106 -5.84 8.68 -19.38
CA GLY A 106 -4.56 9.19 -19.87
C GLY A 106 -3.74 9.84 -18.74
N GLY A 107 -2.41 9.68 -18.77
CA GLY A 107 -1.49 10.34 -17.83
C GLY A 107 -1.32 9.60 -16.51
N CYS A 108 -1.06 8.30 -16.54
CA CYS A 108 -0.69 7.55 -15.33
C CYS A 108 0.79 7.77 -15.02
N TYR A 109 1.10 8.46 -13.91
CA TYR A 109 2.46 8.74 -13.47
C TYR A 109 3.36 7.48 -13.40
N LYS A 110 2.81 6.34 -12.98
CA LYS A 110 3.54 5.07 -13.01
C LYS A 110 3.96 4.62 -14.42
N GLN A 111 3.20 4.99 -15.44
CA GLN A 111 3.57 4.73 -16.84
C GLN A 111 4.78 5.59 -17.26
N GLU A 112 4.78 6.86 -16.87
CA GLU A 112 5.88 7.77 -17.15
C GLU A 112 7.16 7.27 -16.47
N LEU A 113 7.07 6.90 -15.19
CA LEU A 113 8.17 6.30 -14.46
C LEU A 113 8.67 5.01 -15.12
N HIS A 114 7.75 4.09 -15.45
CA HIS A 114 8.15 2.84 -16.09
C HIS A 114 8.86 3.07 -17.43
N GLN A 115 8.38 4.00 -18.25
CA GLN A 115 9.02 4.34 -19.52
C GLN A 115 10.42 4.90 -19.33
N LYS A 116 10.63 5.77 -18.33
CA LYS A 116 11.93 6.36 -18.01
C LYS A 116 12.90 5.30 -17.46
N TYR A 117 12.48 4.55 -16.45
CA TYR A 117 13.39 3.70 -15.67
C TYR A 117 13.50 2.25 -16.18
N ALA A 118 12.57 1.75 -16.99
CA ALA A 118 12.67 0.39 -17.55
C ALA A 118 13.80 0.27 -18.58
N ALA A 119 14.05 1.34 -19.34
CA ALA A 119 15.09 1.36 -20.36
C ALA A 119 16.50 1.61 -19.79
N GLU A 120 16.61 2.18 -18.59
CA GLU A 120 17.87 2.62 -17.98
C GLU A 120 18.55 1.56 -17.11
N LYS A 121 17.81 0.52 -16.68
CA LYS A 121 18.38 -0.51 -15.81
C LYS A 121 19.12 -1.56 -16.64
N GLY A 122 20.45 -1.51 -16.64
CA GLY A 122 21.34 -2.54 -17.25
C GLY A 122 21.25 -3.89 -16.53
N GLU A 123 21.70 -4.95 -17.18
CA GLU A 123 21.87 -6.26 -16.54
C GLU A 123 22.93 -6.15 -15.42
N GLY A 124 22.61 -6.70 -14.24
CA GLY A 124 23.52 -6.65 -13.07
C GLY A 124 23.37 -5.44 -12.18
N ILE A 125 22.55 -4.44 -12.54
CA ILE A 125 22.30 -3.27 -11.69
C ILE A 125 21.22 -3.61 -10.63
N MET A 126 21.57 -3.40 -9.36
CA MET A 126 20.61 -3.41 -8.25
C MET A 126 20.12 -1.99 -8.00
N ARG A 127 18.81 -1.78 -8.01
CA ARG A 127 18.20 -0.48 -7.73
C ARG A 127 17.63 -0.43 -6.32
N ILE A 128 18.17 0.50 -5.52
CA ILE A 128 17.76 0.74 -4.13
C ILE A 128 16.95 2.03 -4.09
N ALA A 129 15.77 1.98 -3.49
CA ALA A 129 14.97 3.15 -3.17
C ALA A 129 15.06 3.45 -1.67
N VAL A 130 15.20 4.71 -1.31
CA VAL A 130 15.20 5.18 0.08
C VAL A 130 14.10 6.22 0.24
N THR A 131 13.29 6.12 1.30
CA THR A 131 12.38 7.22 1.67
C THR A 131 13.21 8.43 2.05
N TYR A 132 12.99 9.59 1.41
CA TYR A 132 13.97 10.66 1.45
C TYR A 132 13.35 12.02 1.78
N GLU A 133 14.02 12.75 2.67
CA GLU A 133 13.74 14.15 2.95
C GLU A 133 15.02 14.86 3.39
N ASN A 134 15.45 15.89 2.66
CA ASN A 134 16.58 16.77 3.03
C ASN A 134 17.86 16.03 3.44
N GLY A 135 18.25 14.98 2.73
CA GLY A 135 19.47 14.17 3.02
C GLY A 135 19.20 13.00 3.94
N GLN A 136 18.10 12.98 4.67
CA GLN A 136 17.79 11.97 5.67
C GLN A 136 16.74 10.97 5.21
N ILE A 137 16.74 9.78 5.83
CA ILE A 137 15.69 8.79 5.66
C ILE A 137 14.40 9.30 6.30
N PHE A 138 13.36 9.50 5.48
CA PHE A 138 12.05 9.90 5.97
C PHE A 138 11.38 8.75 6.74
N GLN A 139 10.87 9.07 7.96
CA GLN A 139 10.49 8.05 8.94
C GLN A 139 9.10 7.44 8.74
N HIS A 140 8.30 7.95 7.81
CA HIS A 140 6.92 7.49 7.58
C HIS A 140 6.69 7.14 6.11
N PHE A 141 6.94 5.89 5.73
CA PHE A 141 6.81 5.43 4.35
C PHE A 141 5.53 5.91 3.65
N GLY A 142 4.39 5.80 4.32
CA GLY A 142 3.10 6.15 3.74
C GLY A 142 2.92 7.64 3.41
N HIS A 143 3.72 8.52 3.97
CA HIS A 143 3.68 9.97 3.79
C HIS A 143 4.88 10.51 3.02
N THR A 144 5.75 9.63 2.51
CA THR A 144 6.94 10.08 1.79
C THR A 144 6.55 10.80 0.49
N GLU A 145 7.09 11.99 0.29
CA GLU A 145 6.88 12.78 -0.92
C GLU A 145 7.93 12.48 -1.98
N THR A 146 9.10 12.02 -1.55
CA THR A 146 10.23 11.71 -2.45
C THR A 146 10.90 10.40 -2.09
N PHE A 147 11.41 9.72 -3.11
CA PHE A 147 12.37 8.64 -2.97
C PHE A 147 13.72 9.09 -3.53
N LYS A 148 14.82 8.78 -2.86
CA LYS A 148 16.15 8.82 -3.48
C LYS A 148 16.46 7.43 -4.01
N ILE A 149 16.74 7.36 -5.30
CA ILE A 149 17.00 6.12 -6.03
C ILE A 149 18.49 6.01 -6.23
N TYR A 150 19.04 4.83 -6.03
CA TYR A 150 20.46 4.52 -6.24
C TYR A 150 20.57 3.30 -7.14
N ASP A 151 21.38 3.42 -8.18
CA ASP A 151 21.79 2.28 -8.99
C ASP A 151 23.15 1.80 -8.53
N VAL A 152 23.22 0.53 -8.17
CA VAL A 152 24.43 -0.11 -7.62
C VAL A 152 24.89 -1.19 -8.59
N GLU A 153 26.15 -1.11 -9.02
CA GLU A 153 26.83 -2.07 -9.87
C GLU A 153 28.13 -2.51 -9.20
N GLU A 154 28.37 -3.81 -9.11
CA GLU A 154 29.56 -4.39 -8.47
C GLU A 154 29.86 -3.84 -7.06
N GLY A 155 28.82 -3.56 -6.27
CA GLY A 155 28.96 -3.04 -4.92
C GLY A 155 29.31 -1.54 -4.84
N LYS A 156 29.10 -0.78 -5.90
CA LYS A 156 29.33 0.68 -5.93
C LYS A 156 28.12 1.41 -6.46
N VAL A 157 27.81 2.55 -5.85
CA VAL A 157 26.77 3.45 -6.39
C VAL A 157 27.30 4.10 -7.66
N VAL A 158 26.66 3.82 -8.78
CA VAL A 158 27.02 4.36 -10.11
C VAL A 158 26.13 5.55 -10.51
N HIS A 159 24.91 5.61 -9.97
CA HIS A 159 23.99 6.71 -10.20
C HIS A 159 23.07 6.92 -8.99
N SER A 160 22.68 8.16 -8.72
CA SER A 160 21.61 8.48 -7.77
C SER A 160 20.80 9.68 -8.22
N GLU A 161 19.49 9.65 -7.98
CA GLU A 161 18.58 10.77 -8.24
C GLU A 161 17.41 10.77 -7.24
N VAL A 162 16.80 11.94 -7.05
CA VAL A 162 15.61 12.11 -6.24
C VAL A 162 14.37 12.11 -7.14
N VAL A 163 13.38 11.27 -6.81
CA VAL A 163 12.15 11.09 -7.58
C VAL A 163 10.97 11.43 -6.71
N ASP A 164 10.11 12.31 -7.20
CA ASP A 164 8.86 12.69 -6.54
C ASP A 164 7.84 11.55 -6.61
N THR A 165 7.01 11.38 -5.59
CA THR A 165 5.91 10.41 -5.59
C THR A 165 4.66 10.95 -6.29
N ASN A 166 4.67 12.21 -6.71
CA ASN A 166 3.58 12.92 -7.36
C ASN A 166 2.23 12.81 -6.61
N GLY A 167 2.29 13.00 -5.28
CA GLY A 167 1.12 12.90 -4.42
C GLY A 167 0.49 11.50 -4.38
N SER A 168 1.24 10.47 -4.78
CA SER A 168 0.77 9.08 -4.71
C SER A 168 0.48 8.71 -3.26
N GLY A 169 -0.80 8.56 -2.91
CA GLY A 169 -1.20 8.17 -1.56
C GLY A 169 -0.66 6.79 -1.16
N HIS A 170 -0.69 6.51 0.14
CA HIS A 170 -0.11 5.33 0.80
C HIS A 170 -0.23 4.01 0.01
N GLY A 171 -1.42 3.67 -0.50
CA GLY A 171 -1.67 2.42 -1.22
C GLY A 171 -1.08 2.37 -2.65
N ALA A 172 -0.55 3.47 -3.17
CA ALA A 172 0.01 3.54 -4.52
C ALA A 172 1.54 3.44 -4.55
N LEU A 173 2.22 3.71 -3.41
CA LEU A 173 3.69 3.81 -3.33
C LEU A 173 4.41 2.51 -3.72
N ALA A 174 3.90 1.34 -3.34
CA ALA A 174 4.46 0.06 -3.79
C ALA A 174 4.43 -0.07 -5.32
N GLY A 175 3.38 0.43 -5.97
CA GLY A 175 3.29 0.48 -7.43
C GLY A 175 4.22 1.52 -8.06
N VAL A 176 4.50 2.64 -7.37
CA VAL A 176 5.52 3.63 -7.79
C VAL A 176 6.89 2.98 -7.78
N LEU A 177 7.27 2.34 -6.67
CA LEU A 177 8.54 1.61 -6.55
C LEU A 177 8.67 0.50 -7.60
N LYS A 178 7.57 -0.21 -7.88
CA LYS A 178 7.56 -1.23 -8.96
C LYS A 178 7.77 -0.61 -10.35
N ALA A 179 7.18 0.56 -10.61
CA ALA A 179 7.38 1.28 -11.88
C ALA A 179 8.80 1.84 -12.02
N LEU A 180 9.45 2.16 -10.90
CA LEU A 180 10.87 2.54 -10.84
C LEU A 180 11.83 1.36 -11.00
N ASN A 181 11.33 0.11 -11.09
CA ASN A 181 12.13 -1.12 -11.05
C ASN A 181 13.03 -1.25 -9.82
N ALA A 182 12.56 -0.79 -8.66
CA ALA A 182 13.28 -0.94 -7.41
C ALA A 182 13.32 -2.42 -6.98
N ASP A 183 14.49 -2.89 -6.56
CA ASP A 183 14.71 -4.23 -6.01
C ASP A 183 14.64 -4.21 -4.49
N VAL A 184 15.07 -3.09 -3.89
CA VAL A 184 15.21 -2.89 -2.45
C VAL A 184 14.56 -1.57 -2.04
N LEU A 185 13.91 -1.56 -0.89
CA LEU A 185 13.46 -0.36 -0.19
C LEU A 185 14.14 -0.28 1.18
N ILE A 186 14.76 0.86 1.46
CA ILE A 186 15.23 1.24 2.80
C ILE A 186 14.33 2.36 3.30
N CYS A 187 13.77 2.23 4.49
CA CYS A 187 12.86 3.23 5.05
C CYS A 187 12.86 3.23 6.59
N GLY A 188 12.28 4.25 7.18
CA GLY A 188 11.93 4.25 8.60
C GLY A 188 10.73 3.37 8.92
N GLY A 189 9.71 3.91 9.56
CA GLY A 189 8.49 3.18 9.90
C GLY A 189 7.59 2.90 8.69
N ILE A 190 7.02 1.70 8.64
CA ILE A 190 6.15 1.24 7.56
C ILE A 190 4.98 0.42 8.10
N GLY A 191 3.77 0.66 7.58
CA GLY A 191 2.57 -0.09 7.98
C GLY A 191 2.48 -1.47 7.34
N GLY A 192 1.81 -2.43 8.02
CA GLY A 192 1.68 -3.82 7.58
C GLY A 192 1.08 -3.97 6.17
N GLY A 193 0.11 -3.11 5.79
CA GLY A 193 -0.44 -3.10 4.43
C GLY A 193 0.61 -2.80 3.37
N ALA A 194 1.49 -1.83 3.64
CA ALA A 194 2.57 -1.48 2.72
C ALA A 194 3.63 -2.59 2.63
N GLN A 195 3.96 -3.24 3.75
CA GLN A 195 4.87 -4.39 3.76
C GLN A 195 4.34 -5.53 2.88
N THR A 196 3.05 -5.86 3.01
CA THR A 196 2.39 -6.88 2.18
C THR A 196 2.40 -6.48 0.70
N ALA A 197 2.17 -5.20 0.38
CA ALA A 197 2.21 -4.69 -0.99
C ALA A 197 3.62 -4.80 -1.60
N LEU A 198 4.67 -4.47 -0.84
CA LEU A 198 6.07 -4.58 -1.26
C LEU A 198 6.46 -6.04 -1.52
N ALA A 199 6.07 -6.95 -0.62
CA ALA A 199 6.29 -8.39 -0.79
C ALA A 199 5.58 -8.90 -2.06
N ALA A 200 4.33 -8.50 -2.31
CA ALA A 200 3.59 -8.82 -3.53
C ALA A 200 4.22 -8.21 -4.81
N ALA A 201 4.91 -7.07 -4.68
CA ALA A 201 5.66 -6.45 -5.76
C ALA A 201 7.05 -7.08 -5.98
N GLY A 202 7.52 -7.94 -5.09
CA GLY A 202 8.84 -8.57 -5.14
C GLY A 202 9.98 -7.63 -4.71
N ILE A 203 9.68 -6.61 -3.90
CA ILE A 203 10.65 -5.63 -3.40
C ILE A 203 11.10 -6.04 -2.00
N LYS A 204 12.41 -6.14 -1.76
CA LYS A 204 12.99 -6.44 -0.45
C LYS A 204 12.91 -5.21 0.44
N LEU A 205 12.47 -5.38 1.68
CA LEU A 205 12.29 -4.28 2.64
C LEU A 205 13.37 -4.33 3.73
N PHE A 206 13.95 -3.16 3.99
CA PHE A 206 14.82 -2.87 5.13
C PHE A 206 14.22 -1.68 5.90
N GLY A 207 13.43 -1.97 6.92
CA GLY A 207 12.67 -0.98 7.67
C GLY A 207 13.30 -0.65 9.02
N GLY A 208 12.83 0.44 9.64
CA GLY A 208 13.33 0.91 10.93
C GLY A 208 14.69 1.60 10.86
N VAL A 209 15.13 1.97 9.66
CA VAL A 209 16.40 2.66 9.42
C VAL A 209 16.20 4.16 9.60
N SER A 210 17.19 4.84 10.16
CA SER A 210 17.20 6.29 10.37
C SER A 210 18.59 6.85 10.08
N GLY A 211 18.65 8.17 9.92
CA GLY A 211 19.91 8.88 9.64
C GLY A 211 20.08 9.26 8.17
N ASP A 212 21.32 9.44 7.75
CA ASP A 212 21.66 9.87 6.40
C ASP A 212 21.36 8.77 5.37
N ALA A 213 20.78 9.17 4.23
CA ALA A 213 20.35 8.24 3.20
C ALA A 213 21.54 7.63 2.44
N ASP A 214 22.61 8.39 2.22
CA ASP A 214 23.80 7.91 1.50
C ASP A 214 24.59 6.93 2.39
N GLU A 215 24.77 7.26 3.68
CA GLU A 215 25.42 6.38 4.66
C GLU A 215 24.66 5.04 4.82
N ALA A 216 23.33 5.08 4.84
CA ALA A 216 22.53 3.87 4.94
C ALA A 216 22.67 2.95 3.71
N VAL A 217 22.75 3.52 2.51
CA VAL A 217 23.00 2.75 1.27
C VAL A 217 24.42 2.16 1.27
N GLU A 218 25.42 2.91 1.72
CA GLU A 218 26.79 2.39 1.87
C GLU A 218 26.83 1.24 2.90
N ALA A 219 26.15 1.40 4.04
CA ALA A 219 26.05 0.34 5.05
C ALA A 219 25.34 -0.89 4.50
N PHE A 220 24.29 -0.71 3.69
CA PHE A 220 23.59 -1.81 3.03
C PHE A 220 24.50 -2.58 2.06
N ILE A 221 25.26 -1.85 1.22
CA ILE A 221 26.22 -2.46 0.27
C ILE A 221 27.32 -3.25 1.01
N ASN A 222 27.75 -2.76 2.17
CA ASN A 222 28.78 -3.39 3.00
C ASN A 222 28.20 -4.47 3.97
N GLU A 223 26.90 -4.79 3.87
CA GLU A 223 26.20 -5.76 4.72
C GLU A 223 26.24 -5.41 6.23
N THR A 224 26.39 -4.14 6.55
CA THR A 224 26.47 -3.62 7.94
C THR A 224 25.27 -2.76 8.34
N LEU A 225 24.24 -2.69 7.46
CA LEU A 225 23.04 -1.89 7.74
C LEU A 225 22.30 -2.43 8.97
N ASP A 226 22.13 -1.57 9.98
CA ASP A 226 21.25 -1.84 11.11
C ASP A 226 19.80 -1.55 10.73
N TYR A 227 18.94 -2.56 10.76
CA TYR A 227 17.54 -2.46 10.40
C TYR A 227 16.66 -3.34 11.30
N ASN A 228 15.38 -3.03 11.39
CA ASN A 228 14.42 -3.82 12.17
C ASN A 228 13.50 -4.61 11.22
N PRO A 229 13.59 -5.96 11.16
CA PRO A 229 12.73 -6.77 10.32
C PRO A 229 11.26 -6.74 10.75
N ASP A 230 10.97 -6.43 12.03
CA ASP A 230 9.62 -6.37 12.60
C ASP A 230 9.10 -4.93 12.74
N VAL A 231 9.63 -3.99 11.96
CA VAL A 231 9.27 -2.57 12.03
C VAL A 231 7.78 -2.35 11.85
N LYS A 232 7.19 -1.55 12.76
CA LYS A 232 5.81 -1.06 12.65
C LYS A 232 5.81 0.47 12.71
N CYS A 233 4.84 1.10 12.06
CA CYS A 233 4.62 2.54 12.21
C CYS A 233 4.08 2.81 13.62
N SER A 234 4.76 3.63 14.41
CA SER A 234 4.42 3.96 15.81
C SER A 234 3.18 4.85 15.97
N HIS A 235 2.52 5.25 14.88
CA HIS A 235 1.40 6.20 14.90
C HIS A 235 0.01 5.60 15.20
N HIS A 236 -0.10 4.32 15.56
CA HIS A 236 -1.38 3.69 15.92
C HIS A 236 -1.50 3.27 17.39
N GLU A 237 -0.56 3.68 18.24
CA GLU A 237 -0.79 3.60 19.70
C GLU A 237 -1.48 4.88 20.18
N HIS A 238 -2.78 4.98 19.98
CA HIS A 238 -3.60 5.80 20.85
C HIS A 238 -3.61 5.11 22.22
N SER A 239 -2.70 5.55 23.08
CA SER A 239 -2.77 5.28 24.51
C SER A 239 -4.12 5.82 25.01
N HIS A 240 -5.03 4.93 25.34
CA HIS A 240 -6.13 5.24 26.23
C HIS A 240 -5.53 5.57 27.59
N GLY A 241 -5.24 6.87 27.80
CA GLY A 241 -4.90 7.42 29.09
C GLY A 241 -6.09 7.29 29.99
N GLU A 242 -5.90 6.60 31.09
CA GLU A 242 -6.83 6.46 32.20
C GLU A 242 -7.22 7.83 32.79
N GLY A 243 -8.50 7.95 33.16
CA GLY A 243 -8.91 8.72 34.31
C GLY A 243 -9.31 10.17 34.09
N HIS A 244 -10.57 10.40 33.70
CA HIS A 244 -11.31 11.55 34.21
C HIS A 244 -12.58 11.05 34.85
N THR A 245 -12.56 11.00 36.20
CA THR A 245 -13.74 10.98 37.06
C THR A 245 -14.48 12.29 36.87
N CYS A 246 -15.62 12.25 36.16
CA CYS A 246 -16.55 13.37 36.15
C CYS A 246 -17.29 13.43 37.48
N GLY A 247 -17.03 14.48 38.23
CA GLY A 247 -17.77 14.85 39.44
C GLY A 247 -19.21 15.15 39.13
N ASP A 248 -20.02 14.75 40.07
CA ASP A 248 -21.45 14.85 40.22
C ASP A 248 -21.94 16.34 40.12
N HIS A 249 -22.66 16.68 39.04
CA HIS A 249 -23.56 17.84 39.01
C HIS A 249 -24.85 17.46 38.29
N GLY A 250 -25.89 17.39 39.10
CA GLY A 250 -27.26 17.08 38.74
C GLY A 250 -27.83 17.99 37.64
N CYS A 251 -28.38 17.40 36.63
CA CYS A 251 -29.19 18.06 35.63
C CYS A 251 -30.67 17.94 35.98
N GLY A 252 -31.27 19.09 36.24
CA GLY A 252 -32.70 19.25 36.48
C GLY A 252 -33.52 18.93 35.24
N SER A 253 -34.67 18.32 35.51
CA SER A 253 -35.73 18.00 34.59
C SER A 253 -36.35 19.23 33.92
N HIS A 254 -36.44 19.24 32.60
CA HIS A 254 -37.41 20.06 31.88
C HIS A 254 -38.24 19.18 30.90
N SER A 255 -39.54 19.17 31.17
CA SER A 255 -40.59 18.55 30.38
C SER A 255 -40.76 19.27 29.05
N CYS A 256 -40.92 18.51 27.98
CA CYS A 256 -41.40 19.02 26.70
C CYS A 256 -42.91 19.01 26.68
N HIS A 257 -43.50 20.14 26.29
CA HIS A 257 -44.84 20.24 25.73
C HIS A 257 -44.73 20.32 24.22
#